data_b7f756917d65e81029d6bb463cbc999e
#
_entry.id   b7f756917d65e81029d6bb463cbc999e
#
_cell.length_a   1.000
_cell.length_b   1.000
_cell.length_c   1.000
_cell.angle_alpha   90.00
_cell.angle_beta   90.00
_cell.angle_gamma   90.00
#
_symmetry.space_group_name_H-M   'P 1'
#
loop_
_entity.id
_entity.type
_entity.pdbx_description
1 polymer ?
#
loop_
_entity_poly.entity_id
_entity_poly.type
_entity_poly.pdbx_seq_one_letter_code
_entity_poly.pdbx_strand_id
1 'polypeptide(L)'
;MTLRVVAFVPDLMDRGRFGSGASRPQFLASLAELAATSADVVLVDLSRPGVIDAVAGLAARVIGFAPHVDADTLARAAAVGVEAHPRSVFFRRLPEWLAQER
;
A
#
# COMPACT_ATOMS: atom_id res chain seq x y z
N MET A 1 -4.05 20.64 -5.52
CA MET A 1 -4.62 19.86 -4.42
C MET A 1 -3.62 18.84 -3.93
N THR A 2 -3.48 18.69 -2.64
CA THR A 2 -2.50 17.79 -2.04
C THR A 2 -3.14 16.48 -1.64
N LEU A 3 -2.59 15.35 -2.10
CA LEU A 3 -3.01 14.02 -1.67
C LEU A 3 -2.17 13.57 -0.49
N ARG A 4 -2.83 13.00 0.51
CA ARG A 4 -2.15 12.41 1.63
C ARG A 4 -1.89 10.95 1.33
N VAL A 5 -0.62 10.55 1.31
CA VAL A 5 -0.18 9.20 1.00
C VAL A 5 0.42 8.56 2.23
N VAL A 6 -0.10 7.41 2.61
CA VAL A 6 0.45 6.62 3.73
C VAL A 6 0.79 5.22 3.24
N ALA A 7 1.62 4.52 4.01
CA ALA A 7 2.01 3.15 3.67
C ALA A 7 2.02 2.28 4.92
N PHE A 8 1.60 1.04 4.77
CA PHE A 8 1.79 0.02 5.79
C PHE A 8 2.70 -1.07 5.21
N VAL A 9 3.99 -0.92 5.45
CA VAL A 9 5.04 -1.81 4.96
C VAL A 9 6.01 -2.03 6.12
N PRO A 10 5.80 -3.09 6.93
CA PRO A 10 6.61 -3.32 8.12
C PRO A 10 8.08 -3.63 7.85
N ASP A 11 8.40 -4.23 6.70
CA ASP A 11 9.77 -4.60 6.38
C ASP A 11 10.63 -3.36 6.11
N LEU A 12 11.71 -3.19 6.88
CA LEU A 12 12.56 -2.01 6.78
C LEU A 12 13.30 -1.92 5.44
N MET A 13 13.64 -3.04 4.85
CA MET A 13 14.31 -3.03 3.54
C MET A 13 13.34 -2.58 2.45
N ASP A 14 12.09 -3.02 2.54
CA ASP A 14 11.07 -2.57 1.60
C ASP A 14 10.79 -1.08 1.77
N ARG A 15 10.75 -0.59 3.00
CA ARG A 15 10.56 0.85 3.24
C ARG A 15 11.62 1.69 2.54
N GLY A 16 12.85 1.19 2.47
CA GLY A 16 13.94 1.89 1.80
C GLY A 16 13.72 2.11 0.31
N ARG A 17 12.78 1.40 -0.29
CA ARG A 17 12.46 1.53 -1.71
C ARG A 17 11.38 2.58 -1.98
N PHE A 18 10.84 3.23 -0.95
CA PHE A 18 9.70 4.16 -1.06
C PHE A 18 10.13 5.62 -1.24
N GLY A 19 11.30 5.86 -1.80
CA GLY A 19 11.74 7.22 -2.05
C GLY A 19 12.29 7.91 -0.81
N SER A 20 12.50 9.21 -0.89
CA SER A 20 13.09 10.00 0.17
C SER A 20 12.51 11.41 0.15
N GLY A 21 12.78 12.16 1.23
CA GLY A 21 12.35 13.54 1.32
C GLY A 21 10.84 13.68 1.24
N ALA A 22 10.38 14.70 0.52
CA ALA A 22 8.97 15.04 0.46
C ALA A 22 8.11 14.00 -0.25
N SER A 23 8.71 13.14 -1.08
CA SER A 23 7.96 12.11 -1.79
C SER A 23 7.76 10.84 -0.96
N ARG A 24 8.46 10.71 0.18
CA ARG A 24 8.34 9.53 1.02
C ARG A 24 7.02 9.55 1.77
N PRO A 25 6.22 8.45 1.73
CA PRO A 25 4.96 8.42 2.47
C PRO A 25 5.20 8.32 3.97
N GLN A 26 4.16 8.64 4.75
CA GLN A 26 4.16 8.36 6.18
C GLN A 26 3.92 6.86 6.36
N PHE A 27 4.76 6.19 7.13
CA PHE A 27 4.59 4.78 7.41
C PHE A 27 3.76 4.59 8.68
N LEU A 28 2.69 3.80 8.55
CA LEU A 28 1.82 3.47 9.68
C LEU A 28 2.44 2.32 10.47
N ALA A 29 2.24 2.32 11.79
CA ALA A 29 2.90 1.38 12.68
C ALA A 29 2.09 0.13 13.01
N SER A 30 0.78 0.14 12.75
CA SER A 30 -0.08 -0.98 13.16
C SER A 30 -1.26 -1.17 12.22
N LEU A 31 -1.89 -2.34 12.32
CA LEU A 31 -3.13 -2.60 11.59
C LEU A 31 -4.25 -1.68 12.04
N ALA A 32 -4.28 -1.30 13.32
CA ALA A 32 -5.29 -0.39 13.83
C ALA A 32 -5.16 0.99 13.18
N GLU A 33 -3.93 1.51 13.03
CA GLU A 33 -3.70 2.76 12.34
C GLU A 33 -4.10 2.66 10.87
N LEU A 34 -3.79 1.54 10.24
CA LEU A 34 -4.16 1.29 8.85
C LEU A 34 -5.67 1.31 8.67
N ALA A 35 -6.40 0.58 9.52
CA ALA A 35 -7.86 0.50 9.42
C ALA A 35 -8.54 1.85 9.69
N ALA A 36 -7.90 2.72 10.44
CA ALA A 36 -8.47 4.02 10.84
C ALA A 36 -8.00 5.19 9.98
N THR A 37 -7.15 4.95 8.98
CA THR A 37 -6.60 6.07 8.21
C THR A 37 -7.64 6.75 7.34
N SER A 38 -7.53 8.06 7.23
CA SER A 38 -8.33 8.87 6.30
C SER A 38 -7.50 9.39 5.13
N ALA A 39 -6.35 8.78 4.88
CA ALA A 39 -5.48 9.16 3.77
C ALA A 39 -6.18 8.96 2.42
N ASP A 40 -5.69 9.65 1.41
CA ASP A 40 -6.24 9.55 0.06
C ASP A 40 -5.71 8.33 -0.69
N VAL A 41 -4.44 7.99 -0.47
CA VAL A 41 -3.78 6.85 -1.11
C VAL A 41 -3.07 6.03 -0.04
N VAL A 42 -3.28 4.72 -0.08
CA VAL A 42 -2.71 3.78 0.90
C VAL A 42 -1.93 2.71 0.16
N LEU A 43 -0.66 2.57 0.48
CA LEU A 43 0.25 1.60 -0.13
C LEU A 43 0.55 0.50 0.90
N VAL A 44 0.30 -0.76 0.56
CA VAL A 44 0.37 -1.83 1.57
C VAL A 44 1.08 -3.09 1.08
N ASP A 45 1.72 -3.78 2.01
CA ASP A 45 2.20 -5.14 1.81
C ASP A 45 1.05 -6.10 2.13
N LEU A 46 0.43 -6.65 1.10
CA LEU A 46 -0.74 -7.52 1.23
C LEU A 46 -0.41 -8.88 1.85
N SER A 47 0.86 -9.26 1.88
CA SER A 47 1.24 -10.56 2.44
C SER A 47 1.22 -10.58 3.96
N ARG A 48 1.10 -9.43 4.60
CA ARG A 48 1.03 -9.36 6.07
C ARG A 48 -0.35 -9.76 6.56
N PRO A 49 -0.42 -10.60 7.60
CA PRO A 49 -1.72 -11.03 8.13
C PRO A 49 -2.59 -9.83 8.53
N GLY A 50 -3.87 -9.88 8.18
CA GLY A 50 -4.84 -8.86 8.58
C GLY A 50 -4.89 -7.62 7.69
N VAL A 51 -3.97 -7.44 6.76
CA VAL A 51 -3.93 -6.24 5.93
C VAL A 51 -5.14 -6.14 5.01
N ILE A 52 -5.52 -7.21 4.35
CA ILE A 52 -6.66 -7.17 3.42
C ILE A 52 -7.94 -6.78 4.17
N ASP A 53 -8.16 -7.37 5.35
CA ASP A 53 -9.33 -7.01 6.16
C ASP A 53 -9.28 -5.56 6.63
N ALA A 54 -8.10 -5.09 7.01
CA ALA A 54 -7.94 -3.72 7.50
C ALA A 54 -8.26 -2.69 6.41
N VAL A 55 -7.93 -2.96 5.15
CA VAL A 55 -8.15 -1.98 4.07
C VAL A 55 -9.49 -2.12 3.37
N ALA A 56 -10.20 -3.22 3.58
CA ALA A 56 -11.42 -3.53 2.83
C ALA A 56 -12.50 -2.46 2.95
N GLY A 57 -12.57 -1.75 4.07
CA GLY A 57 -13.57 -0.72 4.31
C GLY A 57 -13.10 0.70 4.06
N LEU A 58 -11.88 0.91 3.58
CA LEU A 58 -11.34 2.25 3.41
C LEU A 58 -11.92 2.94 2.17
N ALA A 59 -12.15 4.24 2.29
CA ALA A 59 -12.59 5.06 1.16
C ALA A 59 -11.41 5.48 0.27
N ALA A 60 -10.19 5.17 0.67
CA ALA A 60 -8.97 5.54 -0.04
C ALA A 60 -8.74 4.70 -1.29
N ARG A 61 -7.91 5.20 -2.18
CA ARG A 61 -7.31 4.37 -3.22
C ARG A 61 -6.26 3.49 -2.55
N VAL A 62 -6.45 2.17 -2.59
CA VAL A 62 -5.53 1.22 -1.96
C VAL A 62 -4.77 0.47 -3.04
N ILE A 63 -3.44 0.52 -2.97
CA ILE A 63 -2.55 -0.17 -3.91
C ILE A 63 -1.64 -1.06 -3.09
N GLY A 64 -1.56 -2.33 -3.43
CA GLY A 64 -0.79 -3.27 -2.62
C GLY A 64 -0.01 -4.28 -3.44
N PHE A 65 0.91 -4.96 -2.75
CA PHE A 65 1.73 -5.97 -3.39
C PHE A 65 1.79 -7.26 -2.57
N ALA A 66 2.04 -8.35 -3.28
CA ALA A 66 2.35 -9.67 -2.72
C ALA A 66 3.26 -10.39 -3.71
N PRO A 67 3.95 -11.47 -3.27
CA PRO A 67 4.74 -12.27 -4.20
C PRO A 67 3.87 -12.73 -5.38
N HIS A 68 4.43 -12.75 -6.59
CA HIS A 68 3.66 -13.12 -7.78
C HIS A 68 3.12 -14.56 -7.70
N VAL A 69 3.78 -15.42 -6.93
CA VAL A 69 3.33 -16.82 -6.75
C VAL A 69 2.14 -16.92 -5.80
N ASP A 70 1.83 -15.88 -5.07
CA ASP A 70 0.71 -15.86 -4.12
C ASP A 70 -0.55 -15.31 -4.80
N ALA A 71 -1.03 -16.04 -5.79
CA ALA A 71 -2.19 -15.66 -6.57
C ALA A 71 -3.45 -15.51 -5.72
N ASP A 72 -3.58 -16.30 -4.66
CA ASP A 72 -4.75 -16.23 -3.79
C ASP A 72 -4.82 -14.90 -3.06
N THR A 73 -3.72 -14.44 -2.48
CA THR A 73 -3.68 -13.14 -1.80
C THR A 73 -4.01 -12.01 -2.77
N LEU A 74 -3.42 -12.05 -3.97
CA LEU A 74 -3.68 -11.01 -4.98
C LEU A 74 -5.15 -10.99 -5.38
N ALA A 75 -5.77 -12.16 -5.57
CA ALA A 75 -7.18 -12.24 -5.95
C ALA A 75 -8.10 -11.77 -4.82
N ARG A 76 -7.80 -12.13 -3.58
CA ARG A 76 -8.59 -11.70 -2.42
C ARG A 76 -8.55 -10.20 -2.24
N ALA A 77 -7.38 -9.60 -2.42
CA ALA A 77 -7.23 -8.15 -2.32
C ALA A 77 -8.01 -7.45 -3.44
N ALA A 78 -7.91 -7.94 -4.66
CA ALA A 78 -8.66 -7.38 -5.78
C ALA A 78 -10.16 -7.45 -5.56
N ALA A 79 -10.64 -8.51 -4.93
CA ALA A 79 -12.07 -8.69 -4.66
C ALA A 79 -12.65 -7.65 -3.71
N VAL A 80 -11.82 -6.99 -2.91
CA VAL A 80 -12.26 -5.91 -2.02
C VAL A 80 -11.84 -4.53 -2.52
N GLY A 81 -11.48 -4.42 -3.80
CA GLY A 81 -11.23 -3.13 -4.43
C GLY A 81 -9.79 -2.64 -4.37
N VAL A 82 -8.86 -3.46 -3.91
CA VAL A 82 -7.44 -3.11 -3.88
C VAL A 82 -6.84 -3.26 -5.28
N GLU A 83 -6.00 -2.30 -5.69
CA GLU A 83 -5.19 -2.44 -6.89
C GLU A 83 -4.01 -3.34 -6.52
N ALA A 84 -4.17 -4.64 -6.72
CA ALA A 84 -3.22 -5.64 -6.27
C ALA A 84 -2.21 -5.97 -7.38
N HIS A 85 -0.94 -5.92 -7.06
CA HIS A 85 0.14 -6.16 -8.02
C HIS A 85 1.13 -7.18 -7.48
N PRO A 86 1.73 -7.99 -8.37
CA PRO A 86 2.92 -8.73 -7.99
C PRO A 86 3.99 -7.77 -7.50
N ARG A 87 4.79 -8.22 -6.55
CA ARG A 87 5.81 -7.39 -5.89
C ARG A 87 6.70 -6.64 -6.89
N SER A 88 7.20 -7.30 -7.92
CA SER A 88 8.08 -6.69 -8.90
C SER A 88 7.40 -5.57 -9.69
N VAL A 89 6.14 -5.78 -10.04
CA VAL A 89 5.35 -4.77 -10.76
C VAL A 89 5.08 -3.57 -9.86
N PHE A 90 4.72 -3.83 -8.61
CA PHE A 90 4.45 -2.77 -7.65
C PHE A 90 5.66 -1.83 -7.52
N PHE A 91 6.83 -2.38 -7.24
CA PHE A 91 8.02 -1.54 -7.02
C PHE A 91 8.49 -0.85 -8.30
N ARG A 92 8.27 -1.46 -9.46
CA ARG A 92 8.58 -0.81 -10.73
C ARG A 92 7.70 0.42 -10.96
N ARG A 93 6.43 0.33 -10.57
CA ARG A 93 5.46 1.42 -10.77
C ARG A 93 5.40 2.40 -9.60
N LEU A 94 6.01 2.06 -8.48
CA LEU A 94 5.93 2.88 -7.27
C LEU A 94 6.27 4.37 -7.50
N PRO A 95 7.32 4.71 -8.28
CA PRO A 95 7.60 6.12 -8.52
C PRO A 95 6.44 6.91 -9.11
N GLU A 96 5.59 6.30 -9.93
CA GLU A 96 4.40 6.96 -10.48
C GLU A 96 3.45 7.39 -9.37
N TRP A 97 3.21 6.49 -8.43
CA TRP A 97 2.26 6.76 -7.36
C TRP A 97 2.81 7.77 -6.34
N LEU A 98 4.10 7.73 -6.08
CA LEU A 98 4.74 8.68 -5.18
C LEU A 98 4.88 10.06 -5.80
N ALA A 99 4.89 10.14 -7.13
CA ALA A 99 5.01 11.40 -7.87
C ALA A 99 3.66 12.06 -8.14
N GLN A 100 2.53 11.44 -7.72
CA GLN A 100 1.22 12.06 -7.90
C GLN A 100 1.15 13.42 -7.23
N GLU A 101 0.34 14.30 -7.78
CA GLU A 101 0.14 15.64 -7.25
C GLU A 101 -0.30 15.58 -5.79
N ARG A 102 0.42 16.28 -4.96
CA ARG A 102 0.16 16.31 -3.53
C ARG A 102 0.10 17.71 -3.00
#